data_bb1c4045b7a0126d998f992467e6975b
#
_entry.id   bb1c4045b7a0126d998f992467e6975b
#
_cell.length_a   1.000
_cell.length_b   1.000
_cell.length_c   1.000
_cell.angle_alpha   90.00
_cell.angle_beta   90.00
_cell.angle_gamma   90.00
#
_symmetry.space_group_name_H-M   'P 1'
#
loop_
_entity.id
_entity.type
_entity.pdbx_description
1 polymer ?
#
loop_
_entity_poly.entity_id
_entity_poly.type
_entity_poly.pdbx_seq_one_letter_code
_entity_poly.pdbx_strand_id
1 'polypeptide(L)'
;MSRSEPKGYKIIDQYTTYFLTFTVVGWVDLFTRKECKDIIIQSLKYYQKNKGLILNAYVIMHSHIHLIASADENSKGLSAIIRDFKSDTFREMKKFILNNKNESRKEWLEVVFSYHVKYNTNNTKWQIWKQDNRPKILLHPRFAMQKIQYIHNNSVVDLIVEKPEDYLYSSARNYMRYKDVILKVEVIDFGVQEGYVLI
;
A
#
# COMPACT_ATOMS: atom_id res chain seq x y z
N MET A 1 32.11 3.88 -14.67
CA MET A 1 31.68 2.59 -14.07
C MET A 1 30.21 2.72 -13.66
N SER A 2 29.31 2.17 -14.48
CA SER A 2 27.87 2.14 -14.22
C SER A 2 27.60 1.18 -13.07
N ARG A 3 27.15 1.68 -11.91
CA ARG A 3 26.59 0.84 -10.85
C ARG A 3 25.29 0.24 -11.40
N SER A 4 25.30 -1.06 -11.71
CA SER A 4 24.09 -1.82 -11.96
C SER A 4 23.20 -1.71 -10.72
N GLU A 5 21.99 -1.14 -10.89
CA GLU A 5 20.98 -1.18 -9.81
C GLU A 5 20.76 -2.64 -9.39
N PRO A 6 20.66 -2.92 -8.08
CA PRO A 6 20.44 -4.27 -7.60
C PRO A 6 19.15 -4.81 -8.21
N LYS A 7 19.20 -6.02 -8.79
CA LYS A 7 18.04 -6.75 -9.32
C LYS A 7 16.91 -6.70 -8.31
N GLY A 8 15.76 -6.13 -8.72
CA GLY A 8 14.62 -5.85 -7.87
C GLY A 8 14.25 -7.03 -6.97
N TYR A 9 13.92 -6.74 -5.72
CA TYR A 9 13.43 -7.70 -4.75
C TYR A 9 12.20 -8.42 -5.32
N LYS A 10 12.22 -9.76 -5.37
CA LYS A 10 11.11 -10.58 -5.87
C LYS A 10 10.42 -11.28 -4.72
N ILE A 11 9.10 -11.46 -4.83
CA ILE A 11 8.36 -12.38 -3.98
C ILE A 11 8.69 -13.79 -4.47
N ILE A 12 9.41 -14.57 -3.65
CA ILE A 12 9.82 -15.94 -3.95
C ILE A 12 8.77 -16.90 -3.42
N ASP A 13 8.49 -16.83 -2.13
CA ASP A 13 7.41 -17.60 -1.50
C ASP A 13 6.11 -16.80 -1.57
N GLN A 14 5.09 -17.36 -2.23
CA GLN A 14 3.84 -16.66 -2.52
C GLN A 14 2.91 -16.56 -1.31
N TYR A 15 3.13 -17.33 -0.26
CA TYR A 15 2.23 -17.47 0.89
C TYR A 15 2.83 -16.93 2.19
N THR A 16 4.12 -16.61 2.18
CA THR A 16 4.79 -15.96 3.31
C THR A 16 4.45 -14.47 3.40
N THR A 17 4.55 -13.90 4.59
CA THR A 17 4.27 -12.49 4.85
C THR A 17 5.40 -11.57 4.38
N TYR A 18 5.01 -10.51 3.66
CA TYR A 18 5.92 -9.48 3.17
C TYR A 18 5.51 -8.08 3.61
N PHE A 19 6.52 -7.25 3.86
CA PHE A 19 6.37 -5.81 3.83
C PHE A 19 6.52 -5.32 2.39
N LEU A 20 5.55 -4.52 1.93
CA LEU A 20 5.42 -4.04 0.55
C LEU A 20 5.30 -2.52 0.54
N THR A 21 5.83 -1.88 -0.50
CA THR A 21 5.67 -0.45 -0.75
C THR A 21 5.16 -0.22 -2.16
N PHE A 22 3.99 0.41 -2.30
CA PHE A 22 3.45 0.82 -3.59
C PHE A 22 3.56 2.34 -3.70
N THR A 23 4.35 2.81 -4.63
CA THR A 23 4.62 4.24 -4.80
C THR A 23 3.99 4.74 -6.10
N VAL A 24 3.36 5.89 -6.06
CA VAL A 24 2.89 6.60 -7.25
C VAL A 24 4.09 7.11 -8.03
N VAL A 25 4.09 6.98 -9.36
CA VAL A 25 5.18 7.51 -10.20
C VAL A 25 5.35 9.02 -9.99
N GLY A 26 6.58 9.51 -10.09
CA GLY A 26 6.87 10.91 -9.82
C GLY A 26 6.63 11.37 -8.38
N TRP A 27 6.33 10.44 -7.45
CA TRP A 27 5.95 10.78 -6.06
C TRP A 27 4.73 11.71 -5.98
N VAL A 28 3.84 11.64 -7.00
CA VAL A 28 2.62 12.44 -7.04
C VAL A 28 1.77 12.15 -5.79
N ASP A 29 1.35 13.20 -5.11
CA ASP A 29 0.53 13.18 -3.90
C ASP A 29 -0.95 12.87 -4.18
N LEU A 30 -1.19 11.80 -4.94
CA LEU A 30 -2.52 11.40 -5.42
C LEU A 30 -3.50 11.12 -4.28
N PHE A 31 -3.00 10.60 -3.17
CA PHE A 31 -3.78 10.23 -1.99
C PHE A 31 -4.05 11.40 -1.03
N THR A 32 -3.79 12.64 -1.39
CA THR A 32 -4.37 13.81 -0.73
C THR A 32 -5.87 13.86 -0.96
N ARG A 33 -6.37 13.31 -2.06
CA ARG A 33 -7.80 13.14 -2.35
C ARG A 33 -8.37 11.95 -1.58
N LYS A 34 -9.43 12.23 -0.81
CA LYS A 34 -10.15 11.20 -0.05
C LYS A 34 -10.63 10.06 -0.93
N GLU A 35 -11.18 10.38 -2.11
CA GLU A 35 -11.72 9.43 -3.07
C GLU A 35 -10.66 8.44 -3.55
N CYS A 36 -9.42 8.90 -3.77
CA CYS A 36 -8.31 8.01 -4.14
C CYS A 36 -7.93 7.07 -2.99
N LYS A 37 -7.95 7.52 -1.73
CA LYS A 37 -7.77 6.66 -0.57
C LYS A 37 -8.90 5.64 -0.45
N ASP A 38 -10.15 6.07 -0.67
CA ASP A 38 -11.32 5.20 -0.60
C ASP A 38 -11.29 4.11 -1.68
N ILE A 39 -10.80 4.41 -2.88
CA ILE A 39 -10.55 3.40 -3.93
C ILE A 39 -9.59 2.32 -3.41
N ILE A 40 -8.50 2.70 -2.75
CA ILE A 40 -7.56 1.74 -2.15
C ILE A 40 -8.24 0.90 -1.06
N ILE A 41 -8.97 1.52 -0.14
CA ILE A 41 -9.67 0.83 0.94
C ILE A 41 -10.69 -0.18 0.39
N GLN A 42 -11.52 0.23 -0.58
CA GLN A 42 -12.51 -0.67 -1.19
C GLN A 42 -11.84 -1.82 -1.93
N SER A 43 -10.75 -1.55 -2.65
CA SER A 43 -9.98 -2.59 -3.31
C SER A 43 -9.39 -3.58 -2.30
N LEU A 44 -8.75 -3.11 -1.23
CA LEU A 44 -8.20 -4.00 -0.20
C LEU A 44 -9.30 -4.89 0.42
N LYS A 45 -10.48 -4.33 0.76
CA LYS A 45 -11.65 -5.10 1.23
C LYS A 45 -12.06 -6.18 0.24
N TYR A 46 -12.12 -5.84 -1.04
CA TYR A 46 -12.48 -6.79 -2.10
C TYR A 46 -11.47 -7.93 -2.20
N TYR A 47 -10.17 -7.62 -2.15
CA TYR A 47 -9.10 -8.61 -2.27
C TYR A 47 -9.01 -9.52 -1.05
N GLN A 48 -9.27 -9.00 0.16
CA GLN A 48 -9.42 -9.83 1.37
C GLN A 48 -10.59 -10.80 1.24
N LYS A 49 -11.75 -10.30 0.82
CA LYS A 49 -12.98 -11.12 0.75
C LYS A 49 -12.97 -12.15 -0.36
N ASN A 50 -12.39 -11.82 -1.54
CA ASN A 50 -12.63 -12.58 -2.77
C ASN A 50 -11.36 -13.15 -3.43
N LYS A 51 -10.17 -12.75 -2.99
CA LYS A 51 -8.91 -13.11 -3.66
C LYS A 51 -7.87 -13.73 -2.73
N GLY A 52 -8.22 -13.93 -1.46
CA GLY A 52 -7.33 -14.53 -0.47
C GLY A 52 -6.17 -13.62 -0.05
N LEU A 53 -6.34 -12.29 -0.10
CA LEU A 53 -5.38 -11.37 0.50
C LEU A 53 -5.51 -11.45 2.03
N ILE A 54 -4.44 -11.80 2.71
CA ILE A 54 -4.29 -11.69 4.16
C ILE A 54 -3.55 -10.37 4.42
N LEU A 55 -4.22 -9.40 5.05
CA LEU A 55 -3.67 -8.10 5.34
C LEU A 55 -3.43 -7.96 6.84
N ASN A 56 -2.17 -7.77 7.24
CA ASN A 56 -1.79 -7.63 8.65
C ASN A 56 -1.61 -6.18 9.08
N ALA A 57 -1.05 -5.32 8.22
CA ALA A 57 -0.95 -3.90 8.51
C ALA A 57 -0.97 -3.07 7.22
N TYR A 58 -1.41 -1.81 7.34
CA TYR A 58 -1.37 -0.86 6.22
C TYR A 58 -1.27 0.58 6.69
N VAL A 59 -0.77 1.44 5.82
CA VAL A 59 -0.94 2.89 5.85
C VAL A 59 -1.00 3.44 4.43
N ILE A 60 -1.92 4.39 4.18
CA ILE A 60 -2.03 5.11 2.91
C ILE A 60 -1.51 6.52 3.11
N MET A 61 -0.29 6.79 2.65
CA MET A 61 0.34 8.12 2.71
C MET A 61 -0.02 8.95 1.47
N HIS A 62 0.44 10.17 1.35
CA HIS A 62 0.05 11.09 0.27
C HIS A 62 0.43 10.56 -1.13
N SER A 63 1.59 9.89 -1.27
CA SER A 63 2.14 9.44 -2.56
C SER A 63 2.46 7.95 -2.62
N HIS A 64 2.25 7.21 -1.53
CA HIS A 64 2.61 5.81 -1.44
C HIS A 64 1.77 5.07 -0.39
N ILE A 65 1.83 3.73 -0.44
CA ILE A 65 1.15 2.84 0.49
C ILE A 65 2.18 1.84 1.01
N HIS A 66 2.15 1.58 2.31
CA HIS A 66 2.83 0.43 2.89
C HIS A 66 1.81 -0.62 3.30
N LEU A 67 2.13 -1.88 3.02
CA LEU A 67 1.35 -3.04 3.44
C LEU A 67 2.24 -4.07 4.11
N ILE A 68 1.71 -4.77 5.11
CA ILE A 68 2.20 -6.08 5.53
C ILE A 68 1.10 -7.06 5.15
N ALA A 69 1.45 -8.00 4.27
CA ALA A 69 0.46 -8.90 3.69
C ALA A 69 1.08 -10.23 3.26
N SER A 70 0.24 -11.25 3.22
CA SER A 70 0.49 -12.56 2.62
C SER A 70 -0.72 -12.96 1.76
N ALA A 71 -0.67 -14.16 1.21
CA ALA A 71 -1.77 -14.73 0.47
C ALA A 71 -2.23 -16.04 1.13
N ASP A 72 -3.53 -16.30 1.09
CA ASP A 72 -4.11 -17.60 1.45
C ASP A 72 -3.59 -18.68 0.49
N GLU A 73 -3.29 -19.88 0.99
CA GLU A 73 -2.73 -20.99 0.22
C GLU A 73 -3.66 -21.46 -0.92
N ASN A 74 -4.96 -21.24 -0.81
CA ASN A 74 -5.94 -21.56 -1.85
C ASN A 74 -6.07 -20.43 -2.90
N SER A 75 -5.33 -19.35 -2.75
CA SER A 75 -5.32 -18.21 -3.69
C SER A 75 -4.35 -18.42 -4.86
N LYS A 76 -4.33 -17.46 -5.77
CA LYS A 76 -3.34 -17.41 -6.87
C LYS A 76 -1.94 -16.97 -6.44
N GLY A 77 -1.70 -16.77 -5.14
CA GLY A 77 -0.46 -16.28 -4.56
C GLY A 77 -0.32 -14.75 -4.57
N LEU A 78 0.55 -14.26 -3.70
CA LEU A 78 0.70 -12.83 -3.41
C LEU A 78 1.08 -11.99 -4.64
N SER A 79 1.96 -12.50 -5.51
CA SER A 79 2.37 -11.79 -6.74
C SER A 79 1.20 -11.53 -7.68
N ALA A 80 0.30 -12.51 -7.85
CA ALA A 80 -0.89 -12.37 -8.68
C ALA A 80 -1.88 -11.37 -8.05
N ILE A 81 -2.10 -11.46 -6.73
CA ILE A 81 -2.94 -10.54 -5.98
C ILE A 81 -2.45 -9.09 -6.15
N ILE A 82 -1.14 -8.83 -5.99
CA ILE A 82 -0.56 -7.49 -6.12
C ILE A 82 -0.69 -6.96 -7.54
N ARG A 83 -0.40 -7.79 -8.55
CA ARG A 83 -0.55 -7.40 -9.96
C ARG A 83 -1.98 -6.95 -10.25
N ASP A 84 -2.95 -7.77 -9.86
CA ASP A 84 -4.36 -7.52 -10.13
C ASP A 84 -4.86 -6.30 -9.33
N PHE A 85 -4.50 -6.19 -8.05
CA PHE A 85 -4.78 -5.01 -7.21
C PHE A 85 -4.26 -3.70 -7.85
N LYS A 86 -3.01 -3.69 -8.33
CA LYS A 86 -2.45 -2.49 -9.01
C LYS A 86 -3.17 -2.17 -10.30
N SER A 87 -3.59 -3.19 -11.06
CA SER A 87 -4.36 -3.04 -12.30
C SER A 87 -5.76 -2.46 -12.02
N ASP A 88 -6.45 -3.00 -11.03
CA ASP A 88 -7.81 -2.57 -10.70
C ASP A 88 -7.83 -1.15 -10.12
N THR A 89 -6.95 -0.87 -9.15
CA THR A 89 -6.82 0.47 -8.56
C THR A 89 -6.37 1.51 -9.59
N PHE A 90 -5.51 1.13 -10.54
CA PHE A 90 -5.14 1.99 -11.67
C PHE A 90 -6.37 2.38 -12.49
N ARG A 91 -7.23 1.42 -12.87
CA ARG A 91 -8.43 1.68 -13.68
C ARG A 91 -9.40 2.62 -12.96
N GLU A 92 -9.66 2.36 -11.68
CA GLU A 92 -10.58 3.17 -10.89
C GLU A 92 -10.05 4.60 -10.65
N MET A 93 -8.77 4.75 -10.32
CA MET A 93 -8.14 6.07 -10.16
C MET A 93 -8.12 6.86 -11.46
N LYS A 94 -7.78 6.21 -12.59
CA LYS A 94 -7.82 6.85 -13.90
C LYS A 94 -9.23 7.33 -14.23
N LYS A 95 -10.25 6.48 -14.03
CA LYS A 95 -11.66 6.83 -14.24
C LYS A 95 -12.06 8.02 -13.35
N PHE A 96 -11.67 8.01 -12.07
CA PHE A 96 -11.94 9.11 -11.16
C PHE A 96 -11.31 10.42 -11.65
N ILE A 97 -10.01 10.43 -11.98
CA ILE A 97 -9.29 11.62 -12.44
C ILE A 97 -9.93 12.20 -13.71
N LEU A 98 -10.25 11.34 -14.68
CA LEU A 98 -10.81 11.79 -15.97
C LEU A 98 -12.22 12.37 -15.82
N ASN A 99 -13.04 11.82 -14.93
CA ASN A 99 -14.44 12.20 -14.77
C ASN A 99 -14.67 13.26 -13.69
N ASN A 100 -13.69 13.52 -12.82
CA ASN A 100 -13.83 14.51 -11.76
C ASN A 100 -13.64 15.93 -12.33
N LYS A 101 -14.76 16.66 -12.42
CA LYS A 101 -14.76 18.07 -12.88
C LYS A 101 -14.03 19.02 -11.92
N ASN A 102 -13.87 18.63 -10.66
CA ASN A 102 -13.22 19.42 -9.62
C ASN A 102 -11.73 19.10 -9.45
N GLU A 103 -11.14 18.20 -10.27
CA GLU A 103 -9.70 17.93 -10.22
C GLU A 103 -8.94 18.97 -11.05
N SER A 104 -8.50 20.01 -10.36
CA SER A 104 -7.75 21.13 -10.98
C SER A 104 -6.40 20.74 -11.59
N ARG A 105 -5.83 19.61 -11.15
CA ARG A 105 -4.54 19.10 -11.63
C ARG A 105 -4.67 18.10 -12.78
N LYS A 106 -5.86 17.92 -13.36
CA LYS A 106 -6.14 16.88 -14.35
C LYS A 106 -5.13 16.86 -15.49
N GLU A 107 -4.92 17.99 -16.16
CA GLU A 107 -3.99 18.10 -17.29
C GLU A 107 -2.55 17.77 -16.86
N TRP A 108 -2.12 18.29 -15.71
CA TRP A 108 -0.80 18.00 -15.16
C TRP A 108 -0.64 16.51 -14.82
N LEU A 109 -1.65 15.87 -14.20
CA LEU A 109 -1.65 14.43 -13.91
C LEU A 109 -1.55 13.60 -15.19
N GLU A 110 -2.25 14.01 -16.26
CA GLU A 110 -2.18 13.36 -17.57
C GLU A 110 -0.77 13.40 -18.15
N VAL A 111 -0.11 14.55 -18.08
CA VAL A 111 1.28 14.72 -18.54
C VAL A 111 2.22 13.83 -17.74
N VAL A 112 2.18 13.89 -16.40
CA VAL A 112 3.06 13.11 -15.53
C VAL A 112 2.89 11.61 -15.74
N PHE A 113 1.65 11.11 -15.72
CA PHE A 113 1.38 9.69 -15.85
C PHE A 113 1.65 9.14 -17.26
N SER A 114 1.53 9.98 -18.28
CA SER A 114 1.91 9.61 -19.65
C SER A 114 3.42 9.62 -19.87
N TYR A 115 4.13 10.54 -19.23
CA TYR A 115 5.60 10.60 -19.32
C TYR A 115 6.26 9.32 -18.80
N HIS A 116 5.79 8.79 -17.67
CA HIS A 116 6.34 7.59 -17.07
C HIS A 116 6.10 6.30 -17.87
N VAL A 117 5.15 6.28 -18.81
CA VAL A 117 4.94 5.14 -19.72
C VAL A 117 6.11 4.92 -20.65
N LYS A 118 6.84 5.96 -21.07
CA LYS A 118 7.97 5.86 -22.00
C LYS A 118 9.06 4.88 -21.53
N TYR A 119 9.13 4.63 -20.22
CA TYR A 119 10.11 3.74 -19.59
C TYR A 119 9.53 2.37 -19.22
N ASN A 120 8.30 2.06 -19.68
CA ASN A 120 7.60 0.85 -19.31
C ASN A 120 6.83 0.26 -20.48
N THR A 121 7.39 -0.80 -21.07
CA THR A 121 6.82 -1.50 -22.25
C THR A 121 5.47 -2.17 -21.98
N ASN A 122 5.07 -2.34 -20.71
CA ASN A 122 3.83 -3.01 -20.33
C ASN A 122 2.60 -2.08 -20.28
N ASN A 123 2.81 -0.75 -20.33
CA ASN A 123 1.73 0.24 -20.26
C ASN A 123 1.63 1.02 -21.58
N THR A 124 0.41 1.26 -22.05
CA THR A 124 0.19 1.89 -23.36
C THR A 124 -0.03 3.39 -23.33
N LYS A 125 -0.58 3.95 -22.24
CA LYS A 125 -0.94 5.39 -22.18
C LYS A 125 -0.70 6.07 -20.85
N TRP A 126 -0.87 5.39 -19.71
CA TRP A 126 -0.74 5.96 -18.38
C TRP A 126 -0.07 4.97 -17.43
N GLN A 127 0.71 5.48 -16.48
CA GLN A 127 1.26 4.71 -15.38
C GLN A 127 1.06 5.48 -14.08
N ILE A 128 0.34 4.91 -13.12
CA ILE A 128 0.17 5.47 -11.78
C ILE A 128 1.17 4.84 -10.80
N TRP A 129 1.31 3.52 -10.84
CA TRP A 129 2.18 2.79 -9.92
C TRP A 129 3.59 2.59 -10.44
N LYS A 130 4.61 2.82 -9.61
CA LYS A 130 5.96 2.29 -9.88
C LYS A 130 5.90 0.76 -9.99
N GLN A 131 6.78 0.18 -10.82
CA GLN A 131 6.78 -1.28 -11.01
C GLN A 131 7.32 -2.02 -9.80
N ASP A 132 8.37 -1.52 -9.17
CA ASP A 132 8.99 -2.11 -8.00
C ASP A 132 8.13 -1.93 -6.75
N ASN A 133 7.83 -3.03 -6.06
CA ASN A 133 7.07 -3.06 -4.81
C ASN A 133 7.97 -3.22 -3.58
N ARG A 134 9.29 -3.33 -3.78
CA ARG A 134 10.32 -3.49 -2.74
C ARG A 134 9.93 -4.52 -1.66
N PRO A 135 9.53 -5.75 -2.02
CA PRO A 135 9.10 -6.73 -1.06
C PRO A 135 10.24 -7.10 -0.12
N LYS A 136 9.95 -7.10 1.18
CA LYS A 136 10.85 -7.58 2.23
C LYS A 136 10.13 -8.67 3.01
N ILE A 137 10.69 -9.88 2.99
CA ILE A 137 10.12 -11.02 3.71
C ILE A 137 10.23 -10.80 5.24
N LEU A 138 9.18 -11.15 5.96
CA LEU A 138 9.08 -10.98 7.42
C LEU A 138 9.14 -12.33 8.13
N LEU A 139 10.32 -12.94 8.16
CA LEU A 139 10.53 -14.27 8.80
C LEU A 139 10.67 -14.20 10.32
N HIS A 140 11.09 -13.06 10.87
CA HIS A 140 11.37 -12.93 12.30
C HIS A 140 10.35 -12.00 12.98
N PRO A 141 9.75 -12.41 14.13
CA PRO A 141 8.76 -11.59 14.84
C PRO A 141 9.27 -10.16 15.16
N ARG A 142 10.52 -10.01 15.60
CA ARG A 142 11.12 -8.70 15.88
C ARG A 142 11.15 -7.79 14.67
N PHE A 143 11.46 -8.33 13.49
CA PHE A 143 11.48 -7.54 12.24
C PHE A 143 10.07 -7.19 11.78
N ALA A 144 9.10 -8.12 11.95
CA ALA A 144 7.69 -7.85 11.66
C ALA A 144 7.16 -6.73 12.57
N MET A 145 7.42 -6.78 13.87
CA MET A 145 7.05 -5.73 14.83
C MET A 145 7.64 -4.38 14.44
N GLN A 146 8.93 -4.32 14.11
CA GLN A 146 9.58 -3.08 13.63
C GLN A 146 8.88 -2.51 12.40
N LYS A 147 8.44 -3.36 11.45
CA LYS A 147 7.75 -2.90 10.24
C LYS A 147 6.32 -2.45 10.52
N ILE A 148 5.62 -3.06 11.46
CA ILE A 148 4.30 -2.62 11.91
C ILE A 148 4.41 -1.23 12.56
N GLN A 149 5.35 -1.05 13.49
CA GLN A 149 5.61 0.24 14.13
C GLN A 149 5.97 1.30 13.08
N TYR A 150 6.84 0.98 12.13
CA TYR A 150 7.18 1.86 11.01
C TYR A 150 5.93 2.27 10.21
N ILE A 151 5.04 1.33 9.86
CA ILE A 151 3.78 1.62 9.16
C ILE A 151 2.91 2.59 9.96
N HIS A 152 2.71 2.30 11.24
CA HIS A 152 1.83 3.11 12.08
C HIS A 152 2.39 4.51 12.34
N ASN A 153 3.70 4.64 12.54
CA ASN A 153 4.35 5.92 12.81
C ASN A 153 4.54 6.79 11.55
N ASN A 154 4.31 6.29 10.34
CA ASN A 154 4.48 7.10 9.13
C ASN A 154 3.68 8.41 9.16
N SER A 155 2.42 8.36 9.59
CA SER A 155 1.56 9.53 9.65
C SER A 155 1.97 10.54 10.72
N VAL A 156 2.64 10.10 11.79
CA VAL A 156 3.20 10.96 12.83
C VAL A 156 4.50 11.61 12.34
N VAL A 157 5.39 10.83 11.71
CA VAL A 157 6.65 11.32 11.13
C VAL A 157 6.40 12.38 10.05
N ASP A 158 5.36 12.18 9.21
CA ASP A 158 4.94 13.15 8.19
C ASP A 158 4.07 14.30 8.76
N LEU A 159 3.96 14.40 10.10
CA LEU A 159 3.21 15.45 10.81
C LEU A 159 1.73 15.58 10.39
N ILE A 160 1.11 14.47 9.98
CA ILE A 160 -0.31 14.45 9.60
C ILE A 160 -1.19 14.37 10.85
N VAL A 161 -0.75 13.63 11.87
CA VAL A 161 -1.42 13.43 13.16
C VAL A 161 -0.38 13.39 14.29
N GLU A 162 -0.83 13.60 15.53
CA GLU A 162 0.05 13.51 16.72
C GLU A 162 0.25 12.06 17.18
N LYS A 163 -0.77 11.21 17.01
CA LYS A 163 -0.76 9.80 17.41
C LYS A 163 -1.12 8.90 16.24
N PRO A 164 -0.50 7.71 16.11
CA PRO A 164 -0.75 6.80 14.99
C PRO A 164 -2.23 6.41 14.80
N GLU A 165 -2.96 6.23 15.92
CA GLU A 165 -4.36 5.84 15.93
C GLU A 165 -5.32 6.95 15.50
N ASP A 166 -4.88 8.19 15.45
CA ASP A 166 -5.68 9.32 14.96
C ASP A 166 -5.75 9.33 13.43
N TYR A 167 -4.83 8.60 12.75
CA TYR A 167 -4.86 8.51 11.31
C TYR A 167 -5.77 7.39 10.81
N LEU A 168 -6.94 7.75 10.27
CA LEU A 168 -7.97 6.81 9.82
C LEU A 168 -7.51 5.85 8.71
N TYR A 169 -6.62 6.28 7.83
CA TYR A 169 -6.13 5.48 6.71
C TYR A 169 -4.88 4.65 7.07
N SER A 170 -4.85 4.17 8.33
CA SER A 170 -3.84 3.28 8.89
C SER A 170 -4.49 2.17 9.68
N SER A 171 -3.79 1.03 9.83
CA SER A 171 -4.20 -0.07 10.68
C SER A 171 -3.86 0.15 12.17
N ALA A 172 -3.34 1.29 12.58
CA ALA A 172 -2.99 1.54 13.98
C ALA A 172 -4.17 1.29 14.93
N ARG A 173 -5.38 1.74 14.57
CA ARG A 173 -6.61 1.47 15.35
C ARG A 173 -6.92 0.00 15.54
N ASN A 174 -6.62 -0.86 14.56
CA ASN A 174 -6.83 -2.31 14.67
C ASN A 174 -5.95 -2.90 15.78
N TYR A 175 -4.69 -2.45 15.87
CA TYR A 175 -3.74 -2.88 16.90
C TYR A 175 -4.07 -2.32 18.28
N MET A 176 -4.72 -1.14 18.34
CA MET A 176 -5.27 -0.55 19.56
C MET A 176 -6.67 -1.09 19.91
N ARG A 177 -7.18 -2.12 19.18
CA ARG A 177 -8.47 -2.77 19.40
C ARG A 177 -9.68 -1.84 19.34
N TYR A 178 -9.60 -0.73 18.59
CA TYR A 178 -10.77 0.10 18.31
C TYR A 178 -11.81 -0.66 17.49
N LYS A 179 -13.10 -0.43 17.80
CA LYS A 179 -14.23 -1.08 17.10
C LYS A 179 -14.51 -0.42 15.73
N ASP A 180 -14.30 0.90 15.65
CA ASP A 180 -14.55 1.72 14.47
C ASP A 180 -13.30 1.82 13.58
N VAL A 181 -13.06 0.81 12.78
CA VAL A 181 -11.98 0.76 11.80
C VAL A 181 -12.54 0.76 10.38
N ILE A 182 -11.94 1.54 9.48
CA ILE A 182 -12.39 1.61 8.08
C ILE A 182 -12.06 0.35 7.29
N LEU A 183 -11.02 -0.39 7.71
CA LEU A 183 -10.59 -1.65 7.13
C LEU A 183 -10.06 -2.56 8.25
N LYS A 184 -10.62 -3.76 8.36
CA LYS A 184 -10.15 -4.77 9.32
C LYS A 184 -8.88 -5.44 8.80
N VAL A 185 -7.95 -5.73 9.72
CA VAL A 185 -6.73 -6.49 9.42
C VAL A 185 -6.62 -7.68 10.38
N GLU A 186 -5.85 -8.69 9.99
CA GLU A 186 -5.44 -9.78 10.86
C GLU A 186 -4.23 -9.33 11.69
N VAL A 187 -4.49 -8.97 12.93
CA VAL A 187 -3.45 -8.49 13.86
C VAL A 187 -2.46 -9.62 14.15
N ILE A 188 -1.17 -9.35 13.96
CA ILE A 188 -0.11 -10.28 14.35
C ILE A 188 0.08 -10.18 15.86
N ASP A 189 -0.21 -11.27 16.57
CA ASP A 189 0.05 -11.36 18.02
C ASP A 189 1.50 -11.79 18.26
N PHE A 190 2.26 -10.94 18.93
CA PHE A 190 3.64 -11.22 19.29
C PHE A 190 3.78 -11.75 20.72
N GLY A 191 2.66 -12.04 21.42
CA GLY A 191 2.67 -12.47 22.83
C GLY A 191 3.14 -11.40 23.82
N VAL A 192 3.22 -10.14 23.40
CA VAL A 192 3.59 -9.01 24.27
C VAL A 192 2.31 -8.44 24.86
N GLN A 193 2.25 -8.40 26.21
CA GLN A 193 1.14 -7.74 26.92
C GLN A 193 1.05 -6.26 26.55
N GLU A 194 -0.19 -5.77 26.53
CA GLU A 194 -0.71 -4.45 26.19
C GLU A 194 0.28 -3.27 26.28
N GLY A 195 0.38 -2.58 25.17
CA GLY A 195 1.09 -1.31 25.04
C GLY A 195 2.25 -1.43 24.04
N TYR A 196 2.15 -0.67 22.94
CA TYR A 196 3.32 -0.38 22.13
C TYR A 196 4.38 0.27 23.03
N VAL A 197 5.43 -0.45 23.37
CA VAL A 197 6.61 0.18 23.92
C VAL A 197 7.24 0.97 22.77
N LEU A 198 6.91 2.25 22.74
CA LEU A 198 7.63 3.23 21.93
C LEU A 198 9.05 3.31 22.48
N ILE A 199 10.02 2.77 21.75
CA ILE A 199 11.45 3.07 21.92
C ILE A 199 11.85 3.93 20.72
#